data_c8b1c254854c17666d0bb88dfc5ff232
#
_entry.id   c8b1c254854c17666d0bb88dfc5ff232
#
_cell.length_a   1.000
_cell.length_b   1.000
_cell.length_c   1.000
_cell.angle_alpha   90.00
_cell.angle_beta   90.00
_cell.angle_gamma   90.00
#
_symmetry.space_group_name_H-M   'P 1'
#
loop_
_entity.id
_entity.type
_entity.pdbx_description
1 polymer ?
#
loop_
_entity_poly.entity_id
_entity_poly.type
_entity_poly.pdbx_seq_one_letter_code
_entity_poly.pdbx_strand_id
1 'polypeptide(L)'
;MSWVALVAGVPAGSVALIESDMVTHPELTPWLSGLLVLPAYRQHGLGSALTAHCEAAAAALGVRRIYLYTDEAAGFYAKRGWSPIATEWYEGALQTLMLKDLDSG
;
A
#
# COMPACT_ATOMS: atom_id res chain seq x y z
N MET A 1 7.51 -5.77 -7.72
CA MET A 1 8.49 -5.91 -6.63
C MET A 1 7.79 -6.14 -5.30
N SER A 2 8.34 -6.99 -4.48
CA SER A 2 7.78 -7.21 -3.16
C SER A 2 8.89 -7.26 -2.11
N TRP A 3 8.53 -6.97 -0.86
CA TRP A 3 9.47 -6.94 0.26
C TRP A 3 8.88 -7.69 1.43
N VAL A 4 9.74 -8.37 2.16
CA VAL A 4 9.39 -9.07 3.40
C VAL A 4 10.16 -8.41 4.53
N ALA A 5 9.45 -8.04 5.59
CA ALA A 5 10.08 -7.50 6.79
C ALA A 5 10.47 -8.65 7.71
N LEU A 6 11.69 -8.61 8.21
CA LEU A 6 12.20 -9.60 9.16
C LEU A 6 12.35 -8.95 10.54
N VAL A 7 11.91 -9.64 11.56
CA VAL A 7 12.15 -9.26 12.95
C VAL A 7 12.95 -10.40 13.58
N ALA A 8 14.17 -10.11 14.01
CA ALA A 8 15.11 -11.11 14.54
C ALA A 8 15.26 -12.32 13.59
N GLY A 9 15.30 -12.04 12.27
CA GLY A 9 15.44 -13.08 11.25
C GLY A 9 14.16 -13.83 10.89
N VAL A 10 13.02 -13.47 11.48
CA VAL A 10 11.73 -14.14 11.26
C VAL A 10 10.82 -13.26 10.40
N PRO A 11 10.20 -13.80 9.33
CA PRO A 11 9.26 -13.03 8.54
C PRO A 11 8.10 -12.53 9.39
N ALA A 12 7.85 -11.22 9.35
CA ALA A 12 6.85 -10.55 10.18
C ALA A 12 5.78 -9.82 9.37
N GLY A 13 6.06 -9.49 8.12
CA GLY A 13 5.12 -8.78 7.26
C GLY A 13 5.65 -8.66 5.84
N SER A 14 4.82 -8.12 4.96
CA SER A 14 5.16 -7.96 3.55
C SER A 14 4.42 -6.78 2.92
N VAL A 15 4.92 -6.33 1.79
CA VAL A 15 4.25 -5.34 0.94
C VAL A 15 4.76 -5.50 -0.49
N ALA A 16 3.97 -5.12 -1.47
CA ALA A 16 4.36 -5.19 -2.87
C ALA A 16 4.07 -3.88 -3.61
N LEU A 17 4.85 -3.63 -4.64
CA LEU A 17 4.60 -2.59 -5.64
C LEU A 17 4.34 -3.32 -6.95
N ILE A 18 3.15 -3.16 -7.51
CA ILE A 18 2.72 -3.87 -8.72
C ILE A 18 2.13 -2.91 -9.74
N GLU A 19 2.15 -3.31 -11.01
CA GLU A 19 1.65 -2.46 -12.09
C GLU A 19 0.12 -2.38 -12.12
N SER A 20 -0.59 -3.46 -11.81
CA SER A 20 -2.04 -3.52 -11.87
C SER A 20 -2.58 -4.37 -10.73
N ASP A 21 -3.57 -3.85 -10.02
CA ASP A 21 -4.18 -4.54 -8.88
C ASP A 21 -5.70 -4.61 -8.96
N MET A 22 -6.36 -3.68 -9.68
CA MET A 22 -7.80 -3.72 -9.91
C MET A 22 -8.08 -3.83 -11.40
N VAL A 23 -8.76 -4.92 -11.81
CA VAL A 23 -9.10 -5.13 -13.22
C VAL A 23 -10.07 -4.07 -13.75
N THR A 24 -10.83 -3.44 -12.86
CA THR A 24 -11.76 -2.35 -13.22
C THR A 24 -11.07 -1.01 -13.45
N HIS A 25 -9.79 -0.88 -13.12
CA HIS A 25 -9.02 0.34 -13.27
C HIS A 25 -7.65 0.06 -13.88
N PRO A 26 -7.59 -0.45 -15.11
CA PRO A 26 -6.31 -0.79 -15.74
C PRO A 26 -5.45 0.44 -16.05
N GLU A 27 -6.05 1.64 -16.06
CA GLU A 27 -5.35 2.90 -16.29
C GLU A 27 -4.56 3.39 -15.07
N LEU A 28 -4.90 2.89 -13.89
CA LEU A 28 -4.22 3.30 -12.66
C LEU A 28 -3.01 2.40 -12.41
N THR A 29 -1.86 3.02 -12.23
CA THR A 29 -0.61 2.30 -12.02
C THR A 29 0.45 3.24 -11.43
N PRO A 30 1.39 2.79 -10.61
CA PRO A 30 1.44 1.47 -9.98
C PRO A 30 0.66 1.43 -8.67
N TRP A 31 0.58 0.26 -8.05
CA TRP A 31 -0.20 0.03 -6.84
C TRP A 31 0.66 -0.47 -5.69
N LEU A 32 0.40 0.04 -4.49
CA LEU A 32 0.81 -0.62 -3.25
C LEU A 32 -0.19 -1.74 -2.99
N SER A 33 0.28 -2.95 -2.82
CA SER A 33 -0.55 -4.13 -2.68
C SER A 33 0.00 -5.07 -1.63
N GLY A 34 -0.88 -5.91 -1.09
CA GLY A 34 -0.48 -7.01 -0.23
C GLY A 34 0.19 -6.60 1.07
N LEU A 35 -0.16 -5.43 1.63
CA LEU A 35 0.37 -5.05 2.93
C LEU A 35 -0.18 -6.01 3.99
N LEU A 36 0.72 -6.75 4.60
CA LEU A 36 0.39 -7.73 5.63
C LEU A 36 1.37 -7.59 6.77
N VAL A 37 0.84 -7.59 8.00
CA VAL A 37 1.64 -7.71 9.22
C VAL A 37 1.07 -8.87 10.00
N LEU A 38 1.91 -9.84 10.34
CA LEU A 38 1.46 -11.01 11.11
C LEU A 38 0.99 -10.58 12.51
N PRO A 39 -0.05 -11.25 13.06
CA PRO A 39 -0.66 -10.80 14.32
C PRO A 39 0.33 -10.57 15.46
N ALA A 40 1.36 -11.42 15.60
CA ALA A 40 2.35 -11.30 16.66
C ALA A 40 3.20 -10.03 16.56
N TYR A 41 3.21 -9.38 15.40
CA TYR A 41 4.05 -8.20 15.14
C TYR A 41 3.26 -6.94 14.91
N ARG A 42 1.94 -6.97 15.13
CA ARG A 42 1.08 -5.80 14.98
C ARG A 42 1.31 -4.81 16.13
N GLN A 43 0.95 -3.53 15.87
CA GLN A 43 1.05 -2.44 16.83
C GLN A 43 2.49 -2.06 17.21
N HIS A 44 3.47 -2.43 16.37
CA HIS A 44 4.87 -2.07 16.53
C HIS A 44 5.38 -1.17 15.40
N GLY A 45 4.46 -0.56 14.64
CA GLY A 45 4.83 0.36 13.55
C GLY A 45 5.32 -0.33 12.27
N LEU A 46 5.23 -1.65 12.17
CA LEU A 46 5.74 -2.39 11.02
C LEU A 46 4.95 -2.09 9.74
N GLY A 47 3.61 -1.98 9.84
CA GLY A 47 2.79 -1.61 8.69
C GLY A 47 3.14 -0.23 8.16
N SER A 48 3.40 0.71 9.03
CA SER A 48 3.83 2.06 8.67
C SER A 48 5.20 2.03 7.98
N ALA A 49 6.14 1.25 8.53
CA ALA A 49 7.47 1.12 7.94
C ALA A 49 7.43 0.46 6.56
N LEU A 50 6.62 -0.58 6.38
CA LEU A 50 6.46 -1.25 5.09
C LEU A 50 5.82 -0.31 4.05
N THR A 51 4.80 0.43 4.44
CA THR A 51 4.16 1.42 3.57
C THR A 51 5.16 2.48 3.11
N ALA A 52 5.92 3.04 4.05
CA ALA A 52 6.94 4.04 3.75
C ALA A 52 8.03 3.48 2.84
N HIS A 53 8.43 2.23 3.06
CA HIS A 53 9.43 1.57 2.22
C HIS A 53 8.95 1.42 0.77
N CYS A 54 7.70 0.99 0.59
CA CYS A 54 7.10 0.86 -0.74
C CYS A 54 7.04 2.23 -1.44
N GLU A 55 6.60 3.27 -0.73
CA GLU A 55 6.55 4.63 -1.28
C GLU A 55 7.93 5.11 -1.70
N ALA A 56 8.94 4.90 -0.86
CA ALA A 56 10.31 5.33 -1.16
C ALA A 56 10.88 4.58 -2.37
N ALA A 57 10.61 3.28 -2.48
CA ALA A 57 11.05 2.49 -3.61
C ALA A 57 10.38 2.96 -4.91
N ALA A 58 9.08 3.27 -4.86
CA ALA A 58 8.37 3.80 -6.02
C ALA A 58 8.93 5.15 -6.44
N ALA A 59 9.17 6.05 -5.48
CA ALA A 59 9.75 7.36 -5.76
C ALA A 59 11.14 7.24 -6.39
N ALA A 60 11.95 6.30 -5.91
CA ALA A 60 13.28 6.05 -6.47
C ALA A 60 13.23 5.57 -7.92
N LEU A 61 12.13 4.95 -8.35
CA LEU A 61 11.90 4.54 -9.73
C LEU A 61 11.30 5.67 -10.59
N GLY A 62 11.10 6.86 -10.03
CA GLY A 62 10.52 7.99 -10.76
C GLY A 62 9.01 8.02 -10.76
N VAL A 63 8.36 7.17 -9.97
CA VAL A 63 6.90 7.17 -9.83
C VAL A 63 6.46 8.41 -9.08
N ARG A 64 5.47 9.14 -9.64
CA ARG A 64 4.97 10.37 -9.03
C ARG A 64 3.65 10.21 -8.33
N ARG A 65 2.91 9.14 -8.59
CA ARG A 65 1.61 8.88 -7.97
C ARG A 65 1.43 7.38 -7.84
N ILE A 66 0.97 6.95 -6.68
CA ILE A 66 0.79 5.54 -6.34
C ILE A 66 -0.65 5.35 -5.83
N TYR A 67 -1.21 4.19 -6.08
CA TYR A 67 -2.60 3.86 -5.76
C TYR A 67 -2.68 2.67 -4.82
N LEU A 68 -3.79 2.56 -4.11
CA LEU A 68 -4.16 1.36 -3.37
C LEU A 68 -5.68 1.28 -3.25
N TYR A 69 -6.19 0.11 -2.92
CA TYR A 69 -7.55 -0.02 -2.43
C TYR A 69 -7.57 -0.80 -1.12
N THR A 70 -8.55 -0.48 -0.28
CA THR A 70 -8.68 -1.11 1.04
C THR A 70 -10.14 -1.11 1.46
N ASP A 71 -10.57 -2.17 2.15
CA ASP A 71 -11.93 -2.25 2.70
C ASP A 71 -12.00 -1.73 4.14
N GLU A 72 -10.92 -1.84 4.92
CA GLU A 72 -10.97 -1.50 6.35
C GLU A 72 -9.91 -0.51 6.82
N ALA A 73 -8.88 -0.24 6.03
CA ALA A 73 -7.71 0.49 6.49
C ALA A 73 -7.59 1.92 5.94
N ALA A 74 -8.67 2.50 5.42
CA ALA A 74 -8.62 3.85 4.85
C ALA A 74 -8.08 4.88 5.85
N GLY A 75 -8.48 4.79 7.11
CA GLY A 75 -7.99 5.70 8.15
C GLY A 75 -6.50 5.56 8.42
N PHE A 76 -5.98 4.34 8.36
CA PHE A 76 -4.55 4.09 8.50
C PHE A 76 -3.76 4.82 7.41
N TYR A 77 -4.20 4.69 6.16
CA TYR A 77 -3.52 5.32 5.04
C TYR A 77 -3.73 6.84 5.01
N ALA A 78 -4.92 7.32 5.38
CA ALA A 78 -5.19 8.75 5.43
C ALA A 78 -4.23 9.48 6.37
N LYS A 79 -3.91 8.88 7.50
CA LYS A 79 -2.93 9.45 8.44
C LYS A 79 -1.52 9.51 7.86
N ARG A 80 -1.26 8.80 6.78
CA ARG A 80 0.05 8.73 6.12
C ARG A 80 0.08 9.48 4.79
N GLY A 81 -0.90 10.35 4.58
CA GLY A 81 -0.90 11.25 3.43
C GLY A 81 -1.62 10.70 2.20
N TRP A 82 -2.32 9.59 2.32
CA TRP A 82 -3.13 9.05 1.23
C TRP A 82 -4.50 9.70 1.22
N SER A 83 -5.03 9.95 0.03
CA SER A 83 -6.34 10.59 -0.15
C SER A 83 -7.32 9.64 -0.82
N PRO A 84 -8.55 9.51 -0.28
CA PRO A 84 -9.57 8.71 -0.95
C PRO A 84 -10.03 9.40 -2.22
N ILE A 85 -10.22 8.64 -3.30
CA ILE A 85 -10.69 9.17 -4.58
C ILE A 85 -12.02 8.57 -5.02
N ALA A 86 -12.36 7.37 -4.56
CA ALA A 86 -13.60 6.71 -4.93
C ALA A 86 -13.87 5.54 -3.99
N THR A 87 -15.12 5.07 -4.00
CA THR A 87 -15.48 3.79 -3.40
C THR A 87 -16.06 2.90 -4.47
N GLU A 88 -15.83 1.60 -4.36
CA GLU A 88 -16.25 0.64 -5.36
C GLU A 88 -16.46 -0.72 -4.71
N TRP A 89 -17.53 -1.40 -5.11
CA TRP A 89 -17.73 -2.78 -4.70
C TRP A 89 -16.81 -3.68 -5.54
N TYR A 90 -15.87 -4.35 -4.90
CA TYR A 90 -14.85 -5.13 -5.58
C TYR A 90 -14.45 -6.33 -4.74
N GLU A 91 -14.46 -7.51 -5.35
CA GLU A 91 -14.09 -8.78 -4.68
C GLU A 91 -14.84 -9.02 -3.38
N GLY A 92 -16.16 -8.76 -3.37
CA GLY A 92 -17.02 -9.06 -2.25
C GLY A 92 -17.03 -8.04 -1.12
N ALA A 93 -16.41 -6.88 -1.28
CA ALA A 93 -16.38 -5.86 -0.26
C ALA A 93 -16.41 -4.47 -0.88
N LEU A 94 -16.87 -3.47 -0.11
CA LEU A 94 -16.80 -2.08 -0.51
C LEU A 94 -15.37 -1.59 -0.27
N GLN A 95 -14.67 -1.29 -1.34
CA GLN A 95 -13.30 -0.84 -1.31
C GLN A 95 -13.21 0.68 -1.40
N THR A 96 -12.28 1.27 -0.66
CA THR A 96 -11.90 2.66 -0.83
C THR A 96 -10.64 2.71 -1.70
N LEU A 97 -10.74 3.38 -2.85
CA LEU A 97 -9.57 3.64 -3.70
C LEU A 97 -8.88 4.88 -3.17
N MET A 98 -7.57 4.81 -3.06
CA MET A 98 -6.77 5.91 -2.54
C MET A 98 -5.56 6.15 -3.42
N LEU A 99 -5.09 7.40 -3.40
CA LEU A 99 -3.84 7.76 -4.08
C LEU A 99 -2.96 8.57 -3.14
N LYS A 100 -1.69 8.55 -3.46
CA LYS A 100 -0.71 9.44 -2.83
C LYS A 100 0.23 9.98 -3.90
N ASP A 101 0.42 11.28 -3.93
CA ASP A 101 1.44 11.89 -4.76
C ASP A 101 2.78 11.77 -4.04
N LEU A 102 3.78 11.28 -4.76
CA LEU A 102 5.10 11.06 -4.21
C LEU A 102 6.01 12.22 -4.59
N ASP A 103 6.66 12.76 -3.59
CA ASP A 103 7.67 13.79 -3.80
C ASP A 103 8.98 13.10 -4.14
N SER A 104 9.44 13.30 -5.36
CA SER A 104 10.68 12.73 -5.86
C SER A 104 11.86 13.68 -5.72
N GLY A 105 11.59 14.83 -5.14
CA GLY A 105 12.58 15.90 -4.99
C GLY A 105 13.53 15.71 -3.82
#